data_78b3da4a48c83276f76304140125dce8
#
_entry.id   78b3da4a48c83276f76304140125dce8
#
_cell.length_a   1.000
_cell.length_b   1.000
_cell.length_c   1.000
_cell.angle_alpha   90.00
_cell.angle_beta   90.00
_cell.angle_gamma   90.00
#
_symmetry.space_group_name_H-M   'P 1'
#
loop_
_entity.id
_entity.type
_entity.pdbx_description
1 polymer ?
#
loop_
_entity_poly.entity_id
_entity_poly.type
_entity_poly.pdbx_seq_one_letter_code
_entity_poly.pdbx_strand_id
1 'polypeptide(L)'
;MLRWPPQPLLALQHELHNRFGIDLRQIWAFTYMRRAFLPVLVVVLAVGWLLTGVHEVALQSRGIYERFGKPVEVFGPGLHAGLPWPLGRVLNVENGVVHELATSVGEAANTDVALAEGPAPLIANRLWDASHVNDKSQVIASSSGDKQSFQIVNMDVRFVYRIGLTDQAALAATYNSADVPTLIRSTASRILVHEFASRTLDELLGEERNSLADEIGQAVQADLKK
;
A
#
# COMPACT_ATOMS: atom_id res chain seq x y z
N MET A 1 -37.02 -14.08 20.07
CA MET A 1 -38.06 -14.53 19.12
C MET A 1 -38.53 -13.34 18.33
N LEU A 2 -38.20 -13.25 17.03
CA LEU A 2 -38.74 -12.22 16.14
C LEU A 2 -40.22 -12.50 15.92
N ARG A 3 -41.06 -11.58 16.43
CA ARG A 3 -42.50 -11.64 16.15
C ARG A 3 -42.77 -11.26 14.67
N TRP A 4 -43.17 -12.20 13.90
CA TRP A 4 -43.63 -11.97 12.52
C TRP A 4 -45.17 -11.89 12.48
N PRO A 5 -45.78 -10.94 11.75
CA PRO A 5 -45.18 -9.85 10.98
C PRO A 5 -44.68 -8.69 11.86
N PRO A 6 -43.72 -7.86 11.39
CA PRO A 6 -43.23 -6.69 12.13
C PRO A 6 -44.37 -5.69 12.37
N GLN A 7 -44.36 -4.99 13.52
CA GLN A 7 -45.41 -4.07 13.95
C GLN A 7 -45.88 -3.06 12.89
N PRO A 8 -45.00 -2.47 12.04
CA PRO A 8 -45.45 -1.53 11.00
C PRO A 8 -46.35 -2.19 9.94
N LEU A 9 -46.14 -3.47 9.62
CA LEU A 9 -47.00 -4.20 8.68
C LEU A 9 -48.38 -4.51 9.28
N LEU A 10 -48.44 -4.75 10.59
CA LEU A 10 -49.73 -4.92 11.28
C LEU A 10 -50.53 -3.61 11.34
N ALA A 11 -49.87 -2.48 11.57
CA ALA A 11 -50.50 -1.17 11.52
C ALA A 11 -51.03 -0.83 10.13
N LEU A 12 -50.23 -1.07 9.09
CA LEU A 12 -50.66 -0.90 7.70
C LEU A 12 -51.84 -1.82 7.33
N GLN A 13 -51.82 -3.05 7.81
CA GLN A 13 -52.90 -4.00 7.62
C GLN A 13 -54.23 -3.53 8.26
N HIS A 14 -54.16 -2.99 9.49
CA HIS A 14 -55.34 -2.44 10.17
C HIS A 14 -55.92 -1.23 9.43
N GLU A 15 -55.03 -0.35 8.94
CA GLU A 15 -55.44 0.84 8.20
C GLU A 15 -56.08 0.48 6.87
N LEU A 16 -55.55 -0.48 6.13
CA LEU A 16 -56.09 -0.98 4.87
C LEU A 16 -57.40 -1.72 5.06
N HIS A 17 -57.54 -2.48 6.15
CA HIS A 17 -58.82 -3.17 6.47
C HIS A 17 -59.91 -2.17 6.82
N ASN A 18 -59.59 -1.16 7.63
CA ASN A 18 -60.56 -0.15 8.05
C ASN A 18 -61.00 0.81 6.93
N ARG A 19 -60.11 1.18 6.01
CA ARG A 19 -60.40 2.12 4.94
C ARG A 19 -60.97 1.49 3.67
N PHE A 20 -60.54 0.29 3.34
CA PHE A 20 -60.81 -0.34 2.04
C PHE A 20 -61.51 -1.70 2.17
N GLY A 21 -61.71 -2.22 3.38
CA GLY A 21 -62.32 -3.53 3.58
C GLY A 21 -61.46 -4.70 3.07
N ILE A 22 -60.18 -4.45 2.76
CA ILE A 22 -59.28 -5.44 2.18
C ILE A 22 -58.60 -6.24 3.30
N ASP A 23 -58.90 -7.53 3.41
CA ASP A 23 -58.25 -8.42 4.34
C ASP A 23 -57.01 -9.07 3.70
N LEU A 24 -55.83 -8.50 3.96
CA LEU A 24 -54.55 -8.97 3.42
C LEU A 24 -54.24 -10.42 3.82
N ARG A 25 -54.88 -10.96 4.87
CA ARG A 25 -54.66 -12.34 5.32
C ARG A 25 -55.35 -13.37 4.40
N GLN A 26 -56.40 -12.98 3.70
CA GLN A 26 -57.13 -13.85 2.78
C GLN A 26 -56.54 -13.87 1.38
N ILE A 27 -55.60 -12.93 1.08
CA ILE A 27 -54.92 -12.90 -0.21
C ILE A 27 -53.85 -13.99 -0.22
N TRP A 28 -54.07 -15.02 -1.06
CA TRP A 28 -53.11 -16.13 -1.22
C TRP A 28 -51.68 -15.68 -1.53
N ALA A 29 -51.50 -14.57 -2.22
CA ALA A 29 -50.24 -13.99 -2.53
C ALA A 29 -49.42 -13.62 -1.28
N PHE A 30 -50.06 -13.07 -0.23
CA PHE A 30 -49.41 -12.76 1.05
C PHE A 30 -48.98 -14.02 1.80
N THR A 31 -49.77 -15.08 1.74
CA THR A 31 -49.39 -16.35 2.34
C THR A 31 -48.20 -16.98 1.63
N TYR A 32 -48.15 -16.88 0.30
CA TYR A 32 -47.02 -17.34 -0.50
C TYR A 32 -45.78 -16.51 -0.23
N MET A 33 -45.89 -15.19 -0.25
CA MET A 33 -44.79 -14.27 0.03
C MET A 33 -44.19 -14.54 1.41
N ARG A 34 -45.00 -14.77 2.42
CA ARG A 34 -44.56 -15.13 3.77
C ARG A 34 -43.81 -16.46 3.82
N ARG A 35 -44.27 -17.46 3.06
CA ARG A 35 -43.56 -18.77 2.98
C ARG A 35 -42.29 -18.68 2.17
N ALA A 36 -42.24 -17.90 1.09
CA ALA A 36 -41.11 -17.74 0.23
C ALA A 36 -40.05 -16.79 0.81
N PHE A 37 -40.39 -15.91 1.75
CA PHE A 37 -39.50 -14.88 2.27
C PHE A 37 -38.19 -15.48 2.86
N LEU A 38 -38.34 -16.46 3.74
CA LEU A 38 -37.16 -17.07 4.39
C LEU A 38 -36.25 -17.81 3.41
N PRO A 39 -36.75 -18.70 2.53
CA PRO A 39 -35.88 -19.37 1.57
C PRO A 39 -35.28 -18.41 0.55
N VAL A 40 -36.01 -17.41 0.08
CA VAL A 40 -35.46 -16.37 -0.82
C VAL A 40 -34.36 -15.57 -0.11
N LEU A 41 -34.59 -15.16 1.13
CA LEU A 41 -33.56 -14.46 1.92
C LEU A 41 -32.29 -15.31 2.07
N VAL A 42 -32.45 -16.59 2.39
CA VAL A 42 -31.29 -17.51 2.51
C VAL A 42 -30.54 -17.65 1.19
N VAL A 43 -31.26 -17.76 0.07
CA VAL A 43 -30.63 -17.85 -1.25
C VAL A 43 -29.89 -16.56 -1.59
N VAL A 44 -30.49 -15.39 -1.35
CA VAL A 44 -29.85 -14.09 -1.59
C VAL A 44 -28.58 -13.93 -0.75
N LEU A 45 -28.66 -14.29 0.53
CA LEU A 45 -27.49 -14.24 1.41
C LEU A 45 -26.40 -15.23 0.99
N ALA A 46 -26.79 -16.45 0.58
CA ALA A 46 -25.84 -17.45 0.10
C ALA A 46 -25.14 -17.00 -1.20
N VAL A 47 -25.89 -16.44 -2.15
CA VAL A 47 -25.33 -15.90 -3.39
C VAL A 47 -24.42 -14.71 -3.09
N GLY A 48 -24.87 -13.76 -2.24
CA GLY A 48 -24.05 -12.64 -1.81
C GLY A 48 -22.74 -13.09 -1.16
N TRP A 49 -22.81 -14.11 -0.30
CA TRP A 49 -21.61 -14.68 0.32
C TRP A 49 -20.68 -15.36 -0.69
N LEU A 50 -21.21 -16.13 -1.64
CA LEU A 50 -20.41 -16.73 -2.71
C LEU A 50 -19.71 -15.68 -3.59
N LEU A 51 -20.37 -14.56 -3.86
CA LEU A 51 -19.80 -13.46 -4.65
C LEU A 51 -18.61 -12.78 -3.96
N THR A 52 -18.45 -12.90 -2.64
CA THR A 52 -17.25 -12.42 -1.93
C THR A 52 -15.97 -13.17 -2.32
N GLY A 53 -16.10 -14.32 -3.00
CA GLY A 53 -14.98 -15.08 -3.54
C GLY A 53 -14.49 -14.59 -4.91
N VAL A 54 -15.14 -13.58 -5.50
CA VAL A 54 -14.68 -12.97 -6.76
C VAL A 54 -13.79 -11.78 -6.45
N HIS A 55 -12.56 -11.82 -6.95
CA HIS A 55 -11.55 -10.81 -6.70
C HIS A 55 -11.04 -10.23 -8.02
N GLU A 56 -10.91 -8.91 -8.04
CA GLU A 56 -10.30 -8.17 -9.13
C GLU A 56 -8.87 -7.78 -8.76
N VAL A 57 -7.92 -8.07 -9.65
CA VAL A 57 -6.52 -7.69 -9.54
C VAL A 57 -6.22 -6.64 -10.59
N ALA A 58 -5.77 -5.46 -10.18
CA ALA A 58 -5.44 -4.36 -11.08
C ALA A 58 -4.25 -4.70 -12.00
N LEU A 59 -4.17 -4.03 -13.17
CA LEU A 59 -3.12 -4.26 -14.17
C LEU A 59 -1.69 -4.06 -13.64
N GLN A 60 -1.53 -3.17 -12.65
CA GLN A 60 -0.24 -2.82 -12.06
C GLN A 60 0.03 -3.60 -10.75
N SER A 61 -0.79 -4.62 -10.47
CA SER A 61 -0.71 -5.36 -9.22
C SER A 61 -0.68 -6.87 -9.49
N ARG A 62 -0.21 -7.61 -8.50
CA ARG A 62 -0.41 -9.04 -8.39
C ARG A 62 -1.20 -9.37 -7.14
N GLY A 63 -2.12 -10.31 -7.26
CA GLY A 63 -2.94 -10.78 -6.16
C GLY A 63 -2.35 -12.04 -5.54
N ILE A 64 -1.93 -11.99 -4.29
CA ILE A 64 -1.53 -13.19 -3.56
C ILE A 64 -2.79 -13.80 -2.96
N TYR A 65 -3.18 -14.95 -3.50
CA TYR A 65 -4.33 -15.69 -2.99
C TYR A 65 -3.95 -16.50 -1.77
N GLU A 66 -4.57 -16.17 -0.65
CA GLU A 66 -4.47 -16.91 0.60
C GLU A 66 -5.70 -17.79 0.81
N ARG A 67 -5.45 -19.01 1.18
CA ARG A 67 -6.46 -19.96 1.62
C ARG A 67 -6.20 -20.35 3.06
N PHE A 68 -7.14 -20.06 3.95
CA PHE A 68 -6.98 -20.27 5.40
C PHE A 68 -5.68 -19.65 5.96
N GLY A 69 -5.31 -18.47 5.47
CA GLY A 69 -4.12 -17.74 5.92
C GLY A 69 -2.78 -18.26 5.36
N LYS A 70 -2.80 -19.18 4.39
CA LYS A 70 -1.60 -19.65 3.70
C LYS A 70 -1.62 -19.16 2.25
N PRO A 71 -0.51 -18.62 1.71
CA PRO A 71 -0.40 -18.31 0.29
C PRO A 71 -0.42 -19.62 -0.51
N VAL A 72 -1.29 -19.69 -1.51
CA VAL A 72 -1.46 -20.87 -2.37
C VAL A 72 -1.03 -20.55 -3.78
N GLU A 73 -1.41 -19.37 -4.30
CA GLU A 73 -1.21 -19.00 -5.69
C GLU A 73 -1.05 -17.49 -5.82
N VAL A 74 -0.38 -17.05 -6.87
CA VAL A 74 -0.26 -15.62 -7.23
C VAL A 74 -1.06 -15.37 -8.48
N PHE A 75 -2.09 -14.55 -8.38
CA PHE A 75 -2.94 -14.16 -9.50
C PHE A 75 -2.31 -13.01 -10.28
N GLY A 76 -2.33 -13.13 -11.59
CA GLY A 76 -2.04 -12.02 -12.49
C GLY A 76 -3.17 -11.00 -12.52
N PRO A 77 -3.01 -9.90 -13.29
CA PRO A 77 -4.08 -8.94 -13.51
C PRO A 77 -5.34 -9.57 -14.11
N GLY A 78 -6.50 -9.14 -13.64
CA GLY A 78 -7.78 -9.62 -14.13
C GLY A 78 -8.75 -10.06 -13.03
N LEU A 79 -9.80 -10.74 -13.44
CA LEU A 79 -10.84 -11.25 -12.56
C LEU A 79 -10.56 -12.71 -12.19
N HIS A 80 -10.49 -12.99 -10.93
CA HIS A 80 -10.21 -14.33 -10.40
C HIS A 80 -11.29 -14.77 -9.41
N ALA A 81 -11.57 -16.06 -9.40
CA ALA A 81 -12.51 -16.67 -8.48
C ALA A 81 -11.74 -17.52 -7.46
N GLY A 82 -12.04 -17.29 -6.20
CA GLY A 82 -11.48 -18.04 -5.06
C GLY A 82 -12.56 -18.47 -4.09
N LEU A 83 -12.16 -18.91 -2.92
CA LEU A 83 -13.09 -19.21 -1.84
C LEU A 83 -13.69 -17.92 -1.28
N PRO A 84 -14.98 -17.92 -0.88
CA PRO A 84 -15.59 -16.75 -0.27
C PRO A 84 -14.96 -16.44 1.09
N TRP A 85 -14.99 -15.15 1.44
CA TRP A 85 -14.55 -14.71 2.77
C TRP A 85 -15.36 -15.43 3.88
N PRO A 86 -14.75 -15.88 5.00
CA PRO A 86 -13.36 -15.69 5.43
C PRO A 86 -12.39 -16.81 5.01
N LEU A 87 -12.81 -17.77 4.18
CA LEU A 87 -12.03 -18.96 3.82
C LEU A 87 -10.91 -18.65 2.83
N GLY A 88 -11.12 -17.64 1.97
CA GLY A 88 -10.14 -17.13 1.00
C GLY A 88 -10.03 -15.61 1.07
N ARG A 89 -8.83 -15.09 0.74
CA ARG A 89 -8.53 -13.67 0.64
C ARG A 89 -7.46 -13.43 -0.42
N VAL A 90 -7.54 -12.30 -1.12
CA VAL A 90 -6.49 -11.84 -2.03
C VAL A 90 -5.83 -10.61 -1.44
N LEU A 91 -4.50 -10.63 -1.35
CA LEU A 91 -3.66 -9.50 -1.00
C LEU A 91 -3.08 -8.91 -2.28
N ASN A 92 -3.40 -7.65 -2.55
CA ASN A 92 -2.89 -6.96 -3.73
C ASN A 92 -1.52 -6.35 -3.43
N VAL A 93 -0.54 -6.63 -4.31
CA VAL A 93 0.81 -6.10 -4.25
C VAL A 93 1.09 -5.32 -5.52
N GLU A 94 1.43 -4.05 -5.37
CA GLU A 94 1.77 -3.16 -6.49
C GLU A 94 3.19 -3.48 -6.99
N ASN A 95 3.31 -4.28 -8.03
CA ASN A 95 4.60 -4.66 -8.60
C ASN A 95 4.93 -3.98 -9.94
N GLY A 96 3.98 -3.23 -10.50
CA GLY A 96 4.18 -2.46 -11.73
C GLY A 96 4.49 -0.99 -11.50
N VAL A 97 4.32 -0.51 -10.27
CA VAL A 97 4.47 0.90 -9.91
C VAL A 97 5.91 1.19 -9.48
N VAL A 98 6.42 2.32 -9.96
CA VAL A 98 7.72 2.85 -9.56
C VAL A 98 7.50 3.81 -8.39
N HIS A 99 8.17 3.55 -7.29
CA HIS A 99 8.11 4.34 -6.07
C HIS A 99 9.39 5.13 -5.90
N GLU A 100 9.27 6.38 -5.46
CA GLU A 100 10.40 7.22 -5.08
C GLU A 100 10.46 7.32 -3.55
N LEU A 101 11.66 7.20 -3.01
CA LEU A 101 11.92 7.22 -1.58
C LEU A 101 13.08 8.16 -1.28
N ALA A 102 12.82 9.24 -0.56
CA ALA A 102 13.86 10.12 -0.03
C ALA A 102 14.39 9.59 1.30
N THR A 103 15.70 9.63 1.50
CA THR A 103 16.32 9.22 2.77
C THR A 103 16.26 10.30 3.84
N SER A 104 16.06 11.56 3.42
CA SER A 104 15.99 12.75 4.27
C SER A 104 14.66 12.88 5.02
N VAL A 105 13.59 12.28 4.49
CA VAL A 105 12.25 12.41 5.07
C VAL A 105 12.08 11.43 6.22
N GLY A 106 11.80 11.94 7.42
CA GLY A 106 11.47 11.13 8.58
C GLY A 106 10.16 10.36 8.40
N GLU A 107 9.92 9.41 9.28
CA GLU A 107 8.79 8.46 9.27
C GLU A 107 7.38 9.10 9.15
N ALA A 108 7.26 10.40 9.42
CA ALA A 108 5.99 11.14 9.41
C ALA A 108 5.55 11.68 8.05
N ALA A 109 6.37 11.56 7.00
CA ALA A 109 6.06 12.14 5.69
C ALA A 109 5.76 11.07 4.64
N ASN A 110 4.76 10.25 4.89
CA ASN A 110 4.11 9.42 3.88
C ASN A 110 3.14 10.22 2.98
N THR A 111 3.17 11.53 3.05
CA THR A 111 2.32 12.41 2.28
C THR A 111 3.17 13.29 1.38
N ASP A 112 2.99 13.06 0.09
CA ASP A 112 3.37 13.94 -1.00
C ASP A 112 4.86 14.30 -1.12
N VAL A 113 5.56 13.56 -1.96
CA VAL A 113 6.90 13.85 -2.49
C VAL A 113 7.02 15.27 -3.12
N ALA A 114 5.91 15.96 -3.29
CA ALA A 114 5.85 17.32 -3.82
C ALA A 114 6.28 18.41 -2.84
N LEU A 115 6.58 18.11 -1.58
CA LEU A 115 6.90 19.09 -0.53
C LEU A 115 8.33 19.00 0.01
N ALA A 116 9.26 18.43 -0.73
CA ALA A 116 10.69 18.58 -0.43
C ALA A 116 11.16 20.04 -0.58
N GLU A 117 10.42 20.85 -1.35
CA GLU A 117 10.57 22.30 -1.43
C GLU A 117 9.39 22.95 -0.72
N GLY A 118 9.57 23.35 0.53
CA GLY A 118 8.64 24.28 1.17
C GLY A 118 8.44 25.53 0.30
N PRO A 119 7.35 26.31 0.49
CA PRO A 119 7.16 27.53 -0.25
C PRO A 119 8.42 28.38 -0.13
N ALA A 120 8.95 28.82 -1.29
CA ALA A 120 10.14 29.66 -1.33
C ALA A 120 9.98 30.80 -0.34
N PRO A 121 10.94 31.03 0.57
CA PRO A 121 10.84 32.12 1.53
C PRO A 121 10.68 33.42 0.76
N LEU A 122 9.73 34.25 1.16
CA LEU A 122 9.36 35.53 0.50
C LEU A 122 10.53 36.49 0.31
N ILE A 123 11.70 36.21 0.86
CA ILE A 123 12.92 37.00 0.88
C ILE A 123 14.09 36.30 0.15
N ALA A 124 13.92 35.12 -0.39
CA ALA A 124 14.99 34.40 -1.07
C ALA A 124 15.24 34.98 -2.45
N ASN A 125 16.15 35.94 -2.51
CA ASN A 125 16.67 36.46 -3.78
C ASN A 125 17.63 35.48 -4.51
N ARG A 126 17.85 34.27 -3.97
CA ARG A 126 18.80 33.29 -4.46
C ARG A 126 18.22 31.90 -4.36
N LEU A 127 18.06 31.23 -5.51
CA LEU A 127 17.55 29.87 -5.62
C LEU A 127 18.39 28.82 -4.87
N TRP A 128 19.67 29.10 -4.59
CA TRP A 128 20.56 28.20 -3.86
C TRP A 128 20.60 28.40 -2.34
N ASP A 129 19.88 29.41 -1.84
CA ASP A 129 19.84 29.76 -0.42
C ASP A 129 18.55 29.20 0.26
N ALA A 130 17.79 28.38 -0.48
CA ALA A 130 16.69 27.63 0.10
C ALA A 130 17.25 26.63 1.14
N SER A 131 17.01 26.89 2.41
CA SER A 131 17.33 25.91 3.46
C SER A 131 16.44 24.69 3.24
N HIS A 132 17.02 23.61 2.78
CA HIS A 132 16.37 22.31 2.71
C HIS A 132 16.22 21.76 4.13
N VAL A 133 15.13 22.11 4.78
CA VAL A 133 14.86 21.81 6.21
C VAL A 133 14.89 20.30 6.47
N ASN A 134 14.74 19.49 5.45
CA ASN A 134 14.67 18.03 5.54
C ASN A 134 15.94 17.31 5.08
N ASP A 135 16.98 18.04 4.66
CA ASP A 135 18.22 17.41 4.22
C ASP A 135 18.89 16.69 5.38
N LYS A 136 19.32 15.47 5.13
CA LYS A 136 20.03 14.67 6.12
C LYS A 136 21.52 14.98 6.08
N SER A 137 22.08 15.31 7.24
CA SER A 137 23.52 15.48 7.39
C SER A 137 24.23 14.15 7.22
N GLN A 138 25.19 14.12 6.32
CA GLN A 138 26.05 12.97 6.06
C GLN A 138 27.51 13.33 6.41
N VAL A 139 28.23 12.35 6.96
CA VAL A 139 29.64 12.48 7.25
C VAL A 139 30.43 11.92 6.07
N ILE A 140 31.30 12.74 5.49
CA ILE A 140 32.18 12.36 4.39
C ILE A 140 33.62 12.46 4.80
N ALA A 141 34.51 11.70 4.13
CA ALA A 141 35.94 11.84 4.33
C ALA A 141 36.42 13.19 3.79
N SER A 142 37.36 13.82 4.47
CA SER A 142 38.04 15.01 3.99
C SER A 142 39.51 14.73 3.84
N SER A 143 40.03 15.01 2.65
CA SER A 143 41.48 14.95 2.39
C SER A 143 42.10 16.33 2.66
N SER A 144 42.63 16.49 3.85
CA SER A 144 43.42 17.69 4.20
C SER A 144 44.84 17.28 4.59
N GLY A 145 45.67 17.02 3.58
CA GLY A 145 47.07 16.58 3.79
C GLY A 145 47.14 15.19 4.43
N ASP A 146 48.13 14.98 5.30
CA ASP A 146 48.44 13.69 5.94
C ASP A 146 47.43 13.29 7.07
N LYS A 147 46.42 14.09 7.34
CA LYS A 147 45.44 13.84 8.42
C LYS A 147 44.08 13.48 7.84
N GLN A 148 43.61 12.31 8.22
CA GLN A 148 42.21 11.94 7.99
C GLN A 148 41.31 12.87 8.81
N SER A 149 40.48 13.62 8.15
CA SER A 149 39.43 14.46 8.74
C SER A 149 38.08 14.14 8.11
N PHE A 150 37.03 14.56 8.76
CA PHE A 150 35.65 14.36 8.28
C PHE A 150 34.98 15.70 8.10
N GLN A 151 34.15 15.78 7.12
CA GLN A 151 33.23 16.92 6.87
C GLN A 151 31.79 16.49 6.98
N ILE A 152 30.93 17.40 7.39
CA ILE A 152 29.49 17.19 7.41
C ILE A 152 28.91 17.91 6.20
N VAL A 153 28.20 17.18 5.37
CA VAL A 153 27.52 17.71 4.19
C VAL A 153 26.04 17.36 4.29
N ASN A 154 25.21 18.35 4.01
CA ASN A 154 23.76 18.14 3.92
C ASN A 154 23.41 17.76 2.50
N MET A 155 22.78 16.62 2.31
CA MET A 155 22.35 16.14 1.02
C MET A 155 21.07 15.32 1.11
N ASP A 156 20.26 15.38 0.05
CA ASP A 156 19.10 14.52 -0.15
C ASP A 156 19.45 13.42 -1.16
N VAL A 157 19.30 12.19 -0.75
CA VAL A 157 19.52 11.02 -1.61
C VAL A 157 18.17 10.35 -1.84
N ARG A 158 17.79 10.23 -3.11
CA ARG A 158 16.53 9.63 -3.52
C ARG A 158 16.76 8.28 -4.18
N PHE A 159 16.01 7.30 -3.77
CA PHE A 159 15.97 5.98 -4.35
C PHE A 159 14.69 5.79 -5.13
N VAL A 160 14.85 5.24 -6.31
CA VAL A 160 13.72 4.79 -7.13
C VAL A 160 13.70 3.27 -7.08
N TYR A 161 12.60 2.70 -6.62
CA TYR A 161 12.47 1.26 -6.54
C TYR A 161 11.15 0.76 -7.11
N ARG A 162 11.13 -0.50 -7.44
CA ARG A 162 9.96 -1.23 -7.93
C ARG A 162 10.03 -2.66 -7.40
N ILE A 163 8.88 -3.18 -6.95
CA ILE A 163 8.78 -4.61 -6.63
C ILE A 163 8.91 -5.40 -7.95
N GLY A 164 9.72 -6.44 -7.93
CA GLY A 164 9.98 -7.27 -9.11
C GLY A 164 8.71 -7.89 -9.67
N LEU A 165 8.67 -8.10 -11.00
CA LEU A 165 7.49 -8.61 -11.71
C LEU A 165 7.29 -10.13 -11.54
N THR A 166 8.12 -10.81 -10.76
CA THR A 166 8.00 -12.24 -10.50
C THR A 166 7.07 -12.54 -9.33
N ASP A 167 6.48 -13.72 -9.33
CA ASP A 167 5.61 -14.18 -8.23
C ASP A 167 6.37 -14.28 -6.92
N GLN A 168 7.65 -14.70 -6.98
CA GLN A 168 8.52 -14.76 -5.81
C GLN A 168 8.79 -13.37 -5.22
N ALA A 169 8.97 -12.34 -6.06
CA ALA A 169 9.16 -10.98 -5.58
C ALA A 169 7.91 -10.43 -4.89
N ALA A 170 6.72 -10.72 -5.42
CA ALA A 170 5.46 -10.35 -4.79
C ALA A 170 5.29 -11.03 -3.43
N LEU A 171 5.58 -12.33 -3.33
CA LEU A 171 5.54 -13.08 -2.08
C LEU A 171 6.55 -12.53 -1.05
N ALA A 172 7.79 -12.29 -1.48
CA ALA A 172 8.84 -11.75 -0.61
C ALA A 172 8.47 -10.36 -0.08
N ALA A 173 7.95 -9.48 -0.93
CA ALA A 173 7.52 -8.14 -0.53
C ALA A 173 6.38 -8.15 0.50
N THR A 174 5.52 -9.20 0.48
CA THR A 174 4.37 -9.29 1.38
C THR A 174 4.70 -9.96 2.70
N TYR A 175 5.57 -10.98 2.69
CA TYR A 175 5.78 -11.84 3.87
C TYR A 175 7.13 -11.65 4.55
N ASN A 176 8.15 -11.13 3.83
CA ASN A 176 9.47 -10.90 4.43
C ASN A 176 9.59 -9.54 5.11
N SER A 177 8.72 -8.59 4.79
CA SER A 177 8.71 -7.27 5.42
C SER A 177 7.31 -6.77 5.68
N ALA A 178 7.07 -6.21 6.86
CA ALA A 178 5.81 -5.56 7.17
C ALA A 178 5.68 -4.21 6.45
N ASP A 179 6.80 -3.54 6.16
CA ASP A 179 6.88 -2.25 5.50
C ASP A 179 8.14 -2.18 4.61
N VAL A 180 7.94 -2.41 3.32
CA VAL A 180 9.02 -2.39 2.31
C VAL A 180 9.70 -1.02 2.21
N PRO A 181 9.01 0.13 2.16
CA PRO A 181 9.63 1.44 2.17
C PRO A 181 10.57 1.67 3.35
N THR A 182 10.16 1.33 4.55
CA THR A 182 10.99 1.48 5.75
C THR A 182 12.19 0.55 5.74
N LEU A 183 12.05 -0.69 5.25
CA LEU A 183 13.16 -1.61 5.10
C LEU A 183 14.20 -1.06 4.10
N ILE A 184 13.76 -0.58 2.93
CA ILE A 184 14.65 0.01 1.92
C ILE A 184 15.34 1.24 2.50
N ARG A 185 14.62 2.15 3.16
CA ARG A 185 15.17 3.37 3.76
C ARG A 185 16.25 3.06 4.80
N SER A 186 16.02 2.12 5.70
CA SER A 186 16.96 1.76 6.73
C SER A 186 18.22 1.10 6.14
N THR A 187 18.06 0.19 5.19
CA THR A 187 19.17 -0.46 4.47
C THR A 187 19.98 0.54 3.67
N ALA A 188 19.29 1.41 2.91
CA ALA A 188 19.94 2.46 2.14
C ALA A 188 20.69 3.45 3.03
N SER A 189 20.07 3.91 4.13
CA SER A 189 20.76 4.81 5.08
C SER A 189 22.04 4.21 5.66
N ARG A 190 22.02 2.93 5.99
CA ARG A 190 23.19 2.24 6.51
C ARG A 190 24.32 2.16 5.47
N ILE A 191 23.98 1.82 4.23
CA ILE A 191 24.96 1.72 3.14
C ILE A 191 25.51 3.11 2.79
N LEU A 192 24.64 4.13 2.71
CA LEU A 192 25.04 5.51 2.42
C LEU A 192 26.06 6.03 3.45
N VAL A 193 25.81 5.81 4.74
CA VAL A 193 26.75 6.24 5.78
C VAL A 193 28.12 5.59 5.60
N HIS A 194 28.15 4.32 5.25
CA HIS A 194 29.40 3.59 5.03
C HIS A 194 30.14 4.08 3.79
N GLU A 195 29.45 4.23 2.67
CA GLU A 195 30.04 4.66 1.40
C GLU A 195 30.51 6.12 1.47
N PHE A 196 29.72 7.01 2.04
CA PHE A 196 30.09 8.42 2.13
C PHE A 196 31.23 8.68 3.13
N ALA A 197 31.30 7.94 4.23
CA ALA A 197 32.41 8.05 5.18
C ALA A 197 33.75 7.66 4.60
N SER A 198 33.78 6.88 3.53
CA SER A 198 35.02 6.41 2.86
C SER A 198 35.43 7.29 1.67
N ARG A 199 34.60 8.27 1.25
CA ARG A 199 34.82 9.06 0.02
C ARG A 199 34.93 10.56 0.33
N THR A 200 35.66 11.25 -0.54
CA THR A 200 35.84 12.70 -0.45
C THR A 200 34.73 13.44 -1.18
N LEU A 201 34.57 14.76 -0.89
CA LEU A 201 33.58 15.60 -1.56
C LEU A 201 33.83 15.68 -3.07
N ASP A 202 35.10 15.74 -3.49
CA ASP A 202 35.48 15.81 -4.90
C ASP A 202 35.04 14.55 -5.67
N GLU A 203 35.18 13.36 -5.05
CA GLU A 203 34.67 12.10 -5.62
C GLU A 203 33.16 12.05 -5.69
N LEU A 204 32.46 12.61 -4.70
CA LEU A 204 30.99 12.66 -4.70
C LEU A 204 30.40 13.60 -5.73
N LEU A 205 31.11 14.70 -6.04
CA LEU A 205 30.68 15.73 -7.00
C LEU A 205 31.26 15.53 -8.40
N GLY A 206 32.28 14.69 -8.53
CA GLY A 206 33.03 14.46 -9.76
C GLY A 206 32.27 13.62 -10.80
N GLU A 207 33.00 13.27 -11.87
CA GLU A 207 32.47 12.47 -13.00
C GLU A 207 32.08 11.04 -12.55
N GLU A 208 32.60 10.56 -11.45
CA GLU A 208 32.32 9.23 -10.89
C GLU A 208 30.98 9.13 -10.15
N ARG A 209 30.24 10.25 -10.06
CA ARG A 209 28.95 10.29 -9.36
C ARG A 209 27.95 9.24 -9.85
N ASN A 210 27.90 8.99 -11.16
CA ASN A 210 26.97 8.03 -11.75
C ASN A 210 27.37 6.58 -11.39
N SER A 211 28.66 6.27 -11.45
CA SER A 211 29.15 4.95 -11.04
C SER A 211 28.92 4.69 -9.55
N LEU A 212 29.09 5.71 -8.72
CA LEU A 212 28.79 5.62 -7.30
C LEU A 212 27.29 5.36 -7.03
N ALA A 213 26.41 6.03 -7.76
CA ALA A 213 24.96 5.81 -7.62
C ALA A 213 24.61 4.35 -7.98
N ASP A 214 25.20 3.81 -9.03
CA ASP A 214 25.02 2.41 -9.43
C ASP A 214 25.57 1.43 -8.40
N GLU A 215 26.76 1.68 -7.85
CA GLU A 215 27.37 0.86 -6.79
C GLU A 215 26.49 0.82 -5.54
N ILE A 216 26.00 1.97 -5.08
CA ILE A 216 25.09 2.07 -3.93
C ILE A 216 23.78 1.32 -4.23
N GLY A 217 23.22 1.51 -5.42
CA GLY A 217 22.01 0.81 -5.84
C GLY A 217 22.18 -0.70 -5.84
N GLN A 218 23.29 -1.21 -6.36
CA GLN A 218 23.63 -2.64 -6.36
C GLN A 218 23.84 -3.18 -4.93
N ALA A 219 24.55 -2.43 -4.08
CA ALA A 219 24.77 -2.82 -2.69
C ALA A 219 23.46 -2.91 -1.91
N VAL A 220 22.57 -1.93 -2.06
CA VAL A 220 21.23 -1.96 -1.45
C VAL A 220 20.42 -3.16 -1.96
N GLN A 221 20.42 -3.39 -3.27
CA GLN A 221 19.71 -4.53 -3.86
C GLN A 221 20.27 -5.89 -3.40
N ALA A 222 21.58 -6.01 -3.27
CA ALA A 222 22.22 -7.23 -2.80
C ALA A 222 21.87 -7.54 -1.34
N ASP A 223 21.76 -6.51 -0.51
CA ASP A 223 21.43 -6.66 0.89
C ASP A 223 19.95 -6.97 1.12
N LEU A 224 19.05 -6.39 0.32
CA LEU A 224 17.62 -6.69 0.34
C LEU A 224 17.27 -8.09 -0.17
N LYS A 225 18.18 -8.78 -0.85
CA LYS A 225 17.98 -10.16 -1.34
C LYS A 225 18.44 -11.24 -0.34
N LYS A 226 19.09 -10.86 0.74
CA LYS A 226 19.49 -11.77 1.83
C LYS A 226 18.32 -12.10 2.74
#